data_ebbf936d12a38be0bba4beeaec283e0e
#
_entry.id   ebbf936d12a38be0bba4beeaec283e0e
#
_cell.length_a   1.000
_cell.length_b   1.000
_cell.length_c   1.000
_cell.angle_alpha   90.00
_cell.angle_beta   90.00
_cell.angle_gamma   90.00
#
_symmetry.space_group_name_H-M   'P 1'
#
loop_
_entity.id
_entity.type
_entity.pdbx_description
1 polymer ?
#
loop_
_entity_poly.entity_id
_entity_poly.type
_entity_poly.pdbx_seq_one_letter_code
_entity_poly.pdbx_strand_id
1 'polypeptide(L)'
;MTGTPGTGKTTIAKKIAAETGARLIDANALVKSKALWFNRARHEADLAALKREIAREIRNALASRKGFVAEGHLLCEFALPCDACVVLRCEPRELARRLKKRGYPKKKVSENVLCEILDYCLVKAEDAYGTKKTIQIDVSNASKSTKSSKLVDAAAKRRSDDVNWSGVLLDERFKNGLGLS
;
A
#
# COMPACT_ATOMS: atom_id res chain seq x y z
N MET A 1 3.58 -4.27 -3.54
CA MET A 1 3.61 -2.99 -2.80
C MET A 1 2.24 -2.72 -2.20
N THR A 2 2.15 -2.52 -0.90
CA THR A 2 0.92 -2.26 -0.17
C THR A 2 1.08 -1.06 0.80
N GLY A 3 0.09 -0.80 1.65
CA GLY A 3 0.05 0.31 2.62
C GLY A 3 -1.28 1.06 2.57
N THR A 4 -1.52 1.92 3.52
CA THR A 4 -2.76 2.69 3.68
C THR A 4 -3.09 3.55 2.45
N PRO A 5 -4.38 3.72 2.06
CA PRO A 5 -4.77 4.70 1.04
C PRO A 5 -4.17 6.09 1.32
N GLY A 6 -3.61 6.74 0.31
CA GLY A 6 -2.95 8.05 0.46
C GLY A 6 -1.43 8.03 0.57
N THR A 7 -0.78 6.90 0.84
CA THR A 7 0.68 6.79 0.98
C THR A 7 1.46 6.98 -0.33
N GLY A 8 0.80 6.93 -1.49
CA GLY A 8 1.45 7.20 -2.79
C GLY A 8 1.84 5.96 -3.60
N LYS A 9 1.32 4.78 -3.27
CA LYS A 9 1.59 3.49 -3.96
C LYS A 9 1.56 3.59 -5.47
N THR A 10 0.44 4.00 -6.05
CA THR A 10 0.23 4.05 -7.51
C THR A 10 1.27 4.93 -8.21
N THR A 11 1.61 6.09 -7.63
CA THR A 11 2.62 6.99 -8.21
C THR A 11 4.00 6.36 -8.24
N ILE A 12 4.37 5.70 -7.13
CA ILE A 12 5.67 5.06 -6.97
C ILE A 12 5.75 3.81 -7.84
N ALA A 13 4.71 2.96 -7.83
CA ALA A 13 4.67 1.73 -8.62
C ALA A 13 4.76 2.00 -10.13
N LYS A 14 4.04 3.00 -10.64
CA LYS A 14 4.16 3.44 -12.04
C LYS A 14 5.59 3.85 -12.40
N LYS A 15 6.25 4.57 -11.51
CA LYS A 15 7.61 5.03 -11.75
C LYS A 15 8.60 3.87 -11.73
N ILE A 16 8.51 2.95 -10.76
CA ILE A 16 9.36 1.76 -10.72
C ILE A 16 9.15 0.92 -11.97
N ALA A 17 7.89 0.67 -12.36
CA ALA A 17 7.59 -0.11 -13.56
C ALA A 17 8.17 0.51 -14.83
N ALA A 18 8.10 1.84 -14.98
CA ALA A 18 8.67 2.56 -16.10
C ALA A 18 10.23 2.50 -16.11
N GLU A 19 10.87 2.64 -14.95
CA GLU A 19 12.33 2.63 -14.80
C GLU A 19 12.93 1.22 -14.99
N THR A 20 12.18 0.17 -14.63
CA THR A 20 12.68 -1.22 -14.66
C THR A 20 12.16 -2.05 -15.84
N GLY A 21 11.21 -1.51 -16.63
CA GLY A 21 10.52 -2.27 -17.67
C GLY A 21 9.56 -3.35 -17.13
N ALA A 22 9.32 -3.37 -15.81
CA ALA A 22 8.45 -4.34 -15.17
C ALA A 22 6.96 -4.08 -15.51
N ARG A 23 6.16 -5.15 -15.53
CA ARG A 23 4.72 -5.04 -15.68
C ARG A 23 4.09 -4.45 -14.42
N LEU A 24 3.33 -3.38 -14.58
CA LEU A 24 2.50 -2.82 -13.51
C LEU A 24 1.19 -3.59 -13.39
N ILE A 25 0.85 -4.02 -12.18
CA ILE A 25 -0.41 -4.67 -11.83
C ILE A 25 -1.11 -3.83 -10.76
N ASP A 26 -2.13 -3.08 -11.16
CA ASP A 26 -2.93 -2.23 -10.28
C ASP A 26 -4.14 -3.03 -9.78
N ALA A 27 -4.13 -3.42 -8.49
CA ALA A 27 -5.21 -4.20 -7.88
C ALA A 27 -6.55 -3.45 -7.89
N ASN A 28 -6.55 -2.13 -7.69
CA ASN A 28 -7.79 -1.34 -7.71
C ASN A 28 -8.38 -1.25 -9.13
N ALA A 29 -7.52 -1.13 -10.14
CA ALA A 29 -7.95 -1.16 -11.54
C ALA A 29 -8.53 -2.53 -11.90
N LEU A 30 -7.94 -3.64 -11.43
CA LEU A 30 -8.48 -4.99 -11.65
C LEU A 30 -9.85 -5.17 -10.99
N VAL A 31 -10.02 -4.75 -9.73
CA VAL A 31 -11.33 -4.82 -9.05
C VAL A 31 -12.40 -4.11 -9.86
N LYS A 32 -12.10 -2.92 -10.37
CA LYS A 32 -13.06 -2.12 -11.15
C LYS A 32 -13.34 -2.71 -12.52
N SER A 33 -12.31 -3.03 -13.29
CA SER A 33 -12.43 -3.50 -14.69
C SER A 33 -13.03 -4.91 -14.81
N LYS A 34 -12.78 -5.77 -13.81
CA LYS A 34 -13.28 -7.14 -13.76
C LYS A 34 -14.53 -7.29 -12.88
N ALA A 35 -15.04 -6.18 -12.32
CA ALA A 35 -16.19 -6.17 -11.41
C ALA A 35 -16.05 -7.15 -10.22
N LEU A 36 -14.85 -7.26 -9.64
CA LEU A 36 -14.53 -8.20 -8.56
C LEU A 36 -15.05 -7.70 -7.22
N TRP A 37 -16.36 -7.59 -7.09
CA TRP A 37 -17.03 -7.10 -5.88
C TRP A 37 -17.71 -8.25 -5.14
N PHE A 38 -17.39 -8.42 -3.85
CA PHE A 38 -18.19 -9.22 -2.93
C PHE A 38 -19.48 -8.46 -2.56
N ASN A 39 -19.35 -7.16 -2.25
CA ASN A 39 -20.46 -6.26 -2.02
C ASN A 39 -20.20 -4.91 -2.72
N ARG A 40 -20.84 -4.69 -3.88
CA ARG A 40 -20.62 -3.48 -4.68
C ARG A 40 -21.12 -2.22 -3.97
N ALA A 41 -22.21 -2.29 -3.22
CA ALA A 41 -22.77 -1.13 -2.51
C ALA A 41 -21.85 -0.64 -1.38
N ARG A 42 -21.12 -1.55 -0.73
CA ARG A 42 -20.12 -1.23 0.30
C ARG A 42 -18.71 -1.10 -0.23
N HIS A 43 -18.50 -1.24 -1.55
CA HIS A 43 -17.17 -1.26 -2.18
C HIS A 43 -16.22 -2.33 -1.59
N GLU A 44 -16.77 -3.47 -1.18
CA GLU A 44 -16.01 -4.61 -0.67
C GLU A 44 -15.60 -5.51 -1.82
N ALA A 45 -14.29 -5.72 -2.00
CA ALA A 45 -13.75 -6.55 -3.06
C ALA A 45 -13.80 -8.05 -2.70
N ASP A 46 -14.01 -8.91 -3.71
CA ASP A 46 -13.77 -10.34 -3.58
C ASP A 46 -12.27 -10.61 -3.61
N LEU A 47 -11.68 -10.82 -2.43
CA LEU A 47 -10.25 -11.03 -2.27
C LEU A 47 -9.76 -12.30 -2.95
N ALA A 48 -10.56 -13.36 -2.98
CA ALA A 48 -10.20 -14.62 -3.63
C ALA A 48 -10.16 -14.46 -5.16
N ALA A 49 -11.15 -13.77 -5.73
CA ALA A 49 -11.17 -13.45 -7.15
C ALA A 49 -10.03 -12.50 -7.52
N LEU A 50 -9.79 -11.46 -6.72
CA LEU A 50 -8.69 -10.52 -6.92
C LEU A 50 -7.33 -11.23 -6.89
N LYS A 51 -7.10 -12.11 -5.92
CA LYS A 51 -5.86 -12.91 -5.82
C LYS A 51 -5.65 -13.75 -7.08
N ARG A 52 -6.69 -14.44 -7.59
CA ARG A 52 -6.61 -15.24 -8.82
C ARG A 52 -6.24 -14.39 -10.04
N GLU A 53 -6.88 -13.23 -10.20
CA GLU A 53 -6.60 -12.33 -11.34
C GLU A 53 -5.18 -11.78 -11.29
N ILE A 54 -4.71 -11.33 -10.11
CA ILE A 54 -3.33 -10.86 -9.96
C ILE A 54 -2.34 -11.98 -10.23
N ALA A 55 -2.57 -13.19 -9.73
CA ALA A 55 -1.70 -14.33 -9.99
C ALA A 55 -1.63 -14.67 -11.49
N ARG A 56 -2.74 -14.49 -12.24
CA ARG A 56 -2.77 -14.62 -13.71
C ARG A 56 -1.88 -13.57 -14.37
N GLU A 57 -2.01 -12.30 -13.99
CA GLU A 57 -1.20 -11.20 -14.52
C GLU A 57 0.30 -11.39 -14.23
N ILE A 58 0.64 -11.92 -13.03
CA ILE A 58 2.02 -12.26 -12.66
C ILE A 58 2.56 -13.36 -13.59
N ARG A 59 1.82 -14.46 -13.80
CA ARG A 59 2.23 -15.53 -14.71
C ARG A 59 2.48 -15.01 -16.13
N ASN A 60 1.61 -14.13 -16.64
CA ASN A 60 1.77 -13.53 -17.96
C ASN A 60 3.04 -12.65 -18.06
N ALA A 61 3.33 -11.89 -16.99
CA ALA A 61 4.55 -11.08 -16.93
C ALA A 61 5.81 -11.97 -16.97
N LEU A 62 5.86 -13.00 -16.14
CA LEU A 62 6.97 -13.94 -16.06
C LEU A 62 7.16 -14.75 -17.36
N ALA A 63 6.08 -15.20 -17.99
CA ALA A 63 6.14 -15.86 -19.30
C ALA A 63 6.74 -14.94 -20.39
N SER A 64 6.53 -13.64 -20.26
CA SER A 64 7.15 -12.64 -21.14
C SER A 64 8.55 -12.20 -20.68
N ARG A 65 9.18 -12.92 -19.75
CA ARG A 65 10.48 -12.60 -19.15
C ARG A 65 10.57 -11.18 -18.56
N LYS A 66 9.45 -10.65 -18.08
CA LYS A 66 9.36 -9.37 -17.41
C LYS A 66 9.16 -9.56 -15.91
N GLY A 67 9.82 -8.76 -15.10
CA GLY A 67 9.48 -8.59 -13.70
C GLY A 67 8.08 -7.96 -13.55
N PHE A 68 7.59 -7.86 -12.33
CA PHE A 68 6.32 -7.17 -12.06
C PHE A 68 6.38 -6.30 -10.81
N VAL A 69 5.52 -5.28 -10.80
CA VAL A 69 5.21 -4.46 -9.63
C VAL A 69 3.70 -4.51 -9.43
N ALA A 70 3.23 -5.27 -8.44
CA ALA A 70 1.83 -5.24 -8.04
C ALA A 70 1.61 -4.17 -6.96
N GLU A 71 0.55 -3.36 -7.08
CA GLU A 71 0.21 -2.34 -6.11
C GLU A 71 -1.26 -2.34 -5.72
N GLY A 72 -1.54 -2.08 -4.44
CA GLY A 72 -2.89 -1.95 -3.91
C GLY A 72 -2.92 -2.08 -2.39
N HIS A 73 -3.90 -1.43 -1.75
CA HIS A 73 -4.04 -1.52 -0.29
C HIS A 73 -4.49 -2.91 0.16
N LEU A 74 -5.25 -3.64 -0.67
CA LEU A 74 -5.71 -5.00 -0.37
C LEU A 74 -4.62 -6.07 -0.50
N LEU A 75 -3.44 -5.73 -1.01
CA LEU A 75 -2.36 -6.72 -1.20
C LEU A 75 -1.71 -7.17 0.11
N CYS A 76 -2.00 -6.53 1.24
CA CYS A 76 -1.61 -7.03 2.55
C CYS A 76 -2.49 -8.20 3.03
N GLU A 77 -3.68 -8.40 2.47
CA GLU A 77 -4.65 -9.40 2.96
C GLU A 77 -4.35 -10.84 2.49
N PHE A 78 -3.47 -11.02 1.53
CA PHE A 78 -3.16 -12.34 0.96
C PHE A 78 -1.77 -12.38 0.33
N ALA A 79 -1.12 -13.54 0.42
CA ALA A 79 0.20 -13.75 -0.19
C ALA A 79 0.13 -13.86 -1.72
N LEU A 80 1.11 -13.24 -2.38
CA LEU A 80 1.42 -13.38 -3.81
C LEU A 80 2.88 -13.88 -3.95
N PRO A 81 3.22 -14.62 -5.03
CA PRO A 81 4.61 -14.94 -5.31
C PRO A 81 5.38 -13.65 -5.65
N CYS A 82 6.31 -13.26 -4.79
CA CYS A 82 7.15 -12.07 -4.99
C CYS A 82 8.47 -12.20 -4.22
N ASP A 83 9.46 -11.41 -4.62
CA ASP A 83 10.75 -11.32 -3.93
C ASP A 83 10.65 -10.52 -2.63
N ALA A 84 9.86 -9.45 -2.63
CA ALA A 84 9.64 -8.60 -1.47
C ALA A 84 8.22 -8.03 -1.44
N CYS A 85 7.64 -7.92 -0.24
CA CYS A 85 6.43 -7.15 0.03
C CYS A 85 6.82 -5.82 0.66
N VAL A 86 6.63 -4.72 -0.08
CA VAL A 86 6.94 -3.37 0.40
C VAL A 86 5.69 -2.71 0.94
N VAL A 87 5.70 -2.36 2.22
CA VAL A 87 4.64 -1.61 2.91
C VAL A 87 5.04 -0.14 2.97
N LEU A 88 4.30 0.73 2.29
CA LEU A 88 4.53 2.17 2.36
C LEU A 88 3.88 2.74 3.60
N ARG A 89 4.70 3.39 4.42
CA ARG A 89 4.31 4.07 5.65
C ARG A 89 4.26 5.59 5.42
N CYS A 90 3.39 6.28 6.14
CA CYS A 90 3.29 7.74 6.05
C CYS A 90 2.90 8.33 7.41
N GLU A 91 3.61 9.34 7.84
CA GLU A 91 3.30 10.05 9.08
C GLU A 91 1.80 10.44 9.11
N PRO A 92 1.07 10.14 10.20
CA PRO A 92 -0.39 10.25 10.26
C PRO A 92 -0.96 11.64 9.93
N ARG A 93 -0.30 12.73 10.36
CA ARG A 93 -0.75 14.10 10.05
C ARG A 93 -0.60 14.42 8.57
N GLU A 94 0.51 13.98 7.97
CA GLU A 94 0.76 14.13 6.54
C GLU A 94 -0.23 13.28 5.73
N LEU A 95 -0.52 12.06 6.17
CA LEU A 95 -1.53 11.20 5.56
C LEU A 95 -2.91 11.86 5.59
N ALA A 96 -3.33 12.38 6.75
CA ALA A 96 -4.58 13.11 6.90
C ALA A 96 -4.66 14.31 5.94
N ARG A 97 -3.57 15.08 5.83
CA ARG A 97 -3.46 16.22 4.90
C ARG A 97 -3.63 15.78 3.44
N ARG A 98 -2.96 14.68 3.03
CA ARG A 98 -3.06 14.12 1.67
C ARG A 98 -4.48 13.64 1.34
N LEU A 99 -5.14 12.96 2.27
CA LEU A 99 -6.49 12.44 2.08
C LEU A 99 -7.52 13.58 2.01
N LYS A 100 -7.42 14.58 2.90
CA LYS A 100 -8.28 15.78 2.86
C LYS A 100 -8.11 16.52 1.52
N LYS A 101 -6.88 16.72 1.04
CA LYS A 101 -6.60 17.35 -0.27
C LYS A 101 -7.21 16.56 -1.45
N ARG A 102 -7.42 15.27 -1.31
CA ARG A 102 -8.09 14.40 -2.31
C ARG A 102 -9.60 14.37 -2.17
N GLY A 103 -10.20 15.16 -1.28
CA GLY A 103 -11.64 15.23 -1.07
C GLY A 103 -12.24 14.02 -0.33
N TYR A 104 -11.44 13.27 0.44
CA TYR A 104 -11.98 12.16 1.24
C TYR A 104 -12.88 12.69 2.36
N PRO A 105 -14.08 12.07 2.58
CA PRO A 105 -14.94 12.41 3.72
C PRO A 105 -14.20 12.27 5.06
N LYS A 106 -14.53 13.10 6.06
CA LYS A 106 -13.88 13.10 7.38
C LYS A 106 -13.78 11.68 7.98
N LYS A 107 -14.86 10.91 7.96
CA LYS A 107 -14.90 9.53 8.44
C LYS A 107 -13.84 8.65 7.75
N LYS A 108 -13.74 8.72 6.42
CA LYS A 108 -12.73 7.95 5.67
C LYS A 108 -11.30 8.41 5.94
N VAL A 109 -11.08 9.69 6.21
CA VAL A 109 -9.77 10.21 6.65
C VAL A 109 -9.41 9.59 7.99
N SER A 110 -10.32 9.62 8.98
CA SER A 110 -10.10 9.06 10.32
C SER A 110 -9.81 7.56 10.28
N GLU A 111 -10.63 6.79 9.56
CA GLU A 111 -10.45 5.33 9.40
C GLU A 111 -9.07 5.00 8.82
N ASN A 112 -8.66 5.66 7.75
CA ASN A 112 -7.36 5.39 7.12
C ASN A 112 -6.20 5.83 8.01
N VAL A 113 -6.30 6.97 8.69
CA VAL A 113 -5.26 7.44 9.62
C VAL A 113 -5.13 6.47 10.79
N LEU A 114 -6.23 5.98 11.33
CA LEU A 114 -6.20 4.99 12.41
C LEU A 114 -5.55 3.68 11.94
N CYS A 115 -5.88 3.18 10.75
CA CYS A 115 -5.23 2.01 10.16
C CYS A 115 -3.70 2.20 10.04
N GLU A 116 -3.24 3.42 9.71
CA GLU A 116 -1.81 3.72 9.61
C GLU A 116 -1.13 3.76 10.99
N ILE A 117 -1.77 4.36 12.01
CA ILE A 117 -1.25 4.41 13.38
C ILE A 117 -1.16 3.02 14.01
N LEU A 118 -2.15 2.16 13.73
CA LEU A 118 -2.22 0.79 14.24
C LEU A 118 -1.43 -0.23 13.42
N ASP A 119 -0.59 0.21 12.50
CA ASP A 119 0.27 -0.62 11.65
C ASP A 119 -0.50 -1.70 10.85
N TYR A 120 -1.82 -1.48 10.61
CA TYR A 120 -2.70 -2.50 10.02
C TYR A 120 -2.11 -3.17 8.77
N CYS A 121 -1.68 -2.37 7.79
CA CYS A 121 -1.13 -2.93 6.55
C CYS A 121 0.21 -3.66 6.77
N LEU A 122 1.00 -3.26 7.76
CA LEU A 122 2.27 -3.93 8.10
C LEU A 122 1.99 -5.29 8.73
N VAL A 123 1.19 -5.33 9.79
CA VAL A 123 0.83 -6.58 10.49
C VAL A 123 0.21 -7.59 9.52
N LYS A 124 -0.77 -7.16 8.72
CA LYS A 124 -1.39 -8.03 7.70
C LYS A 124 -0.40 -8.52 6.64
N ALA A 125 0.53 -7.68 6.21
CA ALA A 125 1.55 -8.08 5.25
C ALA A 125 2.55 -9.07 5.87
N GLU A 126 2.93 -8.91 7.13
CA GLU A 126 3.78 -9.86 7.86
C GLU A 126 3.11 -11.21 8.05
N ASP A 127 1.81 -11.22 8.37
CA ASP A 127 1.01 -12.45 8.46
C ASP A 127 0.95 -13.18 7.10
N ALA A 128 0.76 -12.44 6.00
CA ALA A 128 0.59 -13.02 4.68
C ALA A 128 1.91 -13.45 4.02
N TYR A 129 2.96 -12.63 4.11
CA TYR A 129 4.22 -12.82 3.38
C TYR A 129 5.39 -13.27 4.26
N GLY A 130 5.25 -13.19 5.59
CA GLY A 130 6.30 -13.39 6.58
C GLY A 130 7.18 -12.14 6.76
N THR A 131 7.74 -11.99 7.96
CA THR A 131 8.58 -10.84 8.35
C THR A 131 9.84 -10.70 7.48
N LYS A 132 10.44 -11.84 7.05
CA LYS A 132 11.65 -11.84 6.20
C LYS A 132 11.43 -11.24 4.81
N LYS A 133 10.20 -11.30 4.28
CA LYS A 133 9.86 -10.75 2.96
C LYS A 133 9.22 -9.37 3.04
N THR A 134 8.67 -9.00 4.19
CA THR A 134 7.99 -7.73 4.39
C THR A 134 8.99 -6.67 4.83
N ILE A 135 8.99 -5.55 4.15
CA ILE A 135 9.78 -4.37 4.48
C ILE A 135 8.86 -3.15 4.53
N GLN A 136 9.05 -2.28 5.51
CA GLN A 136 8.33 -1.01 5.57
C GLN A 136 9.23 0.15 5.18
N ILE A 137 8.67 1.14 4.48
CA ILE A 137 9.39 2.32 4.00
C ILE A 137 8.59 3.57 4.30
N ASP A 138 9.16 4.48 5.07
CA ASP A 138 8.57 5.79 5.31
C ASP A 138 8.68 6.69 4.08
N VAL A 139 7.52 7.17 3.61
CA VAL A 139 7.38 8.05 2.46
C VAL A 139 6.79 9.41 2.82
N SER A 140 6.82 9.81 4.09
CA SER A 140 6.26 11.07 4.59
C SER A 140 6.88 12.28 3.88
N ASN A 141 8.19 12.40 3.92
CA ASN A 141 8.94 13.59 3.49
C ASN A 141 9.73 13.42 2.18
N ALA A 142 9.71 12.22 1.58
CA ALA A 142 10.53 11.98 0.40
C ALA A 142 9.96 12.64 -0.89
N SER A 143 10.81 13.22 -1.72
CA SER A 143 10.44 13.69 -3.05
C SER A 143 9.96 12.53 -3.93
N LYS A 144 9.18 12.83 -5.00
CA LYS A 144 8.72 11.78 -5.94
C LYS A 144 9.89 11.02 -6.58
N SER A 145 11.00 11.69 -6.84
CA SER A 145 12.22 11.08 -7.43
C SER A 145 12.91 10.15 -6.45
N THR A 146 13.16 10.62 -5.24
CA THR A 146 13.84 9.87 -4.18
C THR A 146 13.04 8.63 -3.74
N LYS A 147 11.71 8.66 -3.85
CA LYS A 147 10.84 7.55 -3.40
C LYS A 147 11.07 6.26 -4.18
N SER A 148 11.12 6.30 -5.53
CA SER A 148 11.29 5.07 -6.33
C SER A 148 12.66 4.44 -6.13
N SER A 149 13.73 5.21 -6.18
CA SER A 149 15.09 4.70 -5.97
C SER A 149 15.29 4.13 -4.57
N LYS A 150 14.77 4.81 -3.52
CA LYS A 150 14.81 4.30 -2.15
C LYS A 150 14.10 2.95 -2.02
N LEU A 151 12.95 2.78 -2.67
CA LEU A 151 12.21 1.52 -2.60
C LEU A 151 12.91 0.38 -3.32
N VAL A 152 13.44 0.63 -4.51
CA VAL A 152 14.19 -0.38 -5.28
C VAL A 152 15.41 -0.84 -4.49
N ASP A 153 16.18 0.10 -3.94
CA ASP A 153 17.37 -0.20 -3.13
C ASP A 153 17.00 -0.97 -1.85
N ALA A 154 15.95 -0.52 -1.14
CA ALA A 154 15.48 -1.18 0.07
C ALA A 154 14.97 -2.60 -0.20
N ALA A 155 14.21 -2.80 -1.29
CA ALA A 155 13.75 -4.12 -1.70
C ALA A 155 14.91 -5.05 -2.04
N ALA A 156 15.88 -4.58 -2.80
CA ALA A 156 17.08 -5.35 -3.18
C ALA A 156 17.94 -5.74 -1.97
N LYS A 157 18.14 -4.81 -1.03
CA LYS A 157 18.94 -5.00 0.19
C LYS A 157 18.15 -5.51 1.39
N ARG A 158 16.85 -5.70 1.25
CA ARG A 158 15.93 -6.08 2.33
C ARG A 158 16.04 -5.19 3.57
N ARG A 159 16.19 -3.87 3.35
CA ARG A 159 16.27 -2.88 4.42
C ARG A 159 14.89 -2.30 4.71
N SER A 160 14.53 -2.32 5.98
CA SER A 160 13.29 -1.73 6.51
C SER A 160 13.61 -0.44 7.28
N ASP A 161 12.75 0.56 7.14
CA ASP A 161 12.82 1.73 8.02
C ASP A 161 12.21 1.34 9.39
N ASP A 162 12.71 1.95 10.47
CA ASP A 162 12.04 1.87 11.78
C ASP A 162 10.96 2.94 11.84
N VAL A 163 9.69 2.50 11.97
CA VAL A 163 8.52 3.39 11.94
C VAL A 163 7.60 3.06 13.11
N ASN A 164 7.37 4.06 13.95
CA ASN A 164 6.42 3.95 15.06
C ASN A 164 5.57 5.24 15.14
N TRP A 165 4.27 5.09 14.98
CA TRP A 165 3.31 6.21 15.04
C TRP A 165 2.50 6.25 16.34
N SER A 166 2.73 5.36 17.31
CA SER A 166 1.93 5.26 18.54
C SER A 166 1.87 6.56 19.33
N GLY A 167 2.96 7.33 19.35
CA GLY A 167 3.03 8.63 20.04
C GLY A 167 2.03 9.67 19.52
N VAL A 168 1.52 9.51 18.29
CA VAL A 168 0.52 10.43 17.71
C VAL A 168 -0.84 10.31 18.43
N LEU A 169 -1.14 9.17 19.05
CA LEU A 169 -2.35 8.97 19.86
C LEU A 169 -2.33 9.75 21.18
N LEU A 170 -1.19 10.26 21.60
CA LEU A 170 -1.07 11.13 22.77
C LEU A 170 -1.42 12.59 22.46
N ASP A 171 -1.51 12.98 21.19
CA ASP A 171 -1.90 14.34 20.78
C ASP A 171 -3.43 14.46 20.70
N GLU A 172 -4.02 14.96 21.79
CA GLU A 172 -5.48 15.16 21.91
C GLU A 172 -6.05 16.09 20.83
N ARG A 173 -5.30 17.13 20.42
CA ARG A 173 -5.75 18.06 19.36
C ARG A 173 -5.88 17.34 18.02
N PHE A 174 -4.92 16.46 17.74
CA PHE A 174 -4.94 15.66 16.52
C PHE A 174 -6.09 14.64 16.54
N LYS A 175 -6.28 13.91 17.64
CA LYS A 175 -7.39 12.96 17.82
C LYS A 175 -8.74 13.64 17.62
N ASN A 176 -8.98 14.74 18.34
CA ASN A 176 -10.22 15.50 18.23
C ASN A 176 -10.46 16.03 16.80
N GLY A 177 -9.41 16.50 16.12
CA GLY A 177 -9.46 16.93 14.73
C GLY A 177 -9.88 15.83 13.76
N LEU A 178 -9.63 14.57 14.10
CA LEU A 178 -10.06 13.39 13.36
C LEU A 178 -11.41 12.83 13.83
N GLY A 179 -11.87 13.18 15.03
CA GLY A 179 -13.05 12.58 15.67
C GLY A 179 -12.77 11.19 16.23
N LEU A 180 -11.57 11.00 16.77
CA LEU A 180 -11.09 9.78 17.45
C LEU A 180 -11.15 9.99 18.98
N SER A 181 -12.25 10.51 19.48
CA SER A 181 -12.52 10.68 20.93
C SER A 181 -13.10 9.41 21.52
#